data_ac4507e8cf635887346126c57a730f21
#
_entry.id   ac4507e8cf635887346126c57a730f21
#
_cell.length_a   1.000
_cell.length_b   1.000
_cell.length_c   1.000
_cell.angle_alpha   90.00
_cell.angle_beta   90.00
_cell.angle_gamma   90.00
#
_symmetry.space_group_name_H-M   'P 1'
#
loop_
_entity.id
_entity.type
_entity.pdbx_description
1 polymer ?
#
loop_
_entity_poly.entity_id
_entity_poly.type
_entity_poly.pdbx_seq_one_letter_code
_entity_poly.pdbx_strand_id
1 'polypeptide(L)'
;NVDGTDLVEATRDLDPAETLFVASSKTFTTLETMTNAESARQWLLAGLGGDIKAVAKHFVAVSTNAQKVSEFGIDTANMFGFWDWVGGRYSMDSAIGLSTMLAVGPDNFRAMLDGFHQMDEHFRTAPLERNLPVLMGLLTVWYTDFFGAETVAVLPYEQYLKRFPAYLQQLTMESNGKHVTREGAEIGYPTGPIYWGEPGTNGQHSFYQLIHQGTRLIPCDFIAFSHALNPLGRHHDFLTANVFAQTEALAFGKTREQVKAEGTPDSLVPHRMFQGNRPSNTILAERLTPETLGKLVALYEHSVFTQGAIWDVDSFDQWGVELGKVLAQRIIPELESPTEPKLNHDSSTNNLIRRYRKSRSTR
;
A
#
# COMPACT_ATOMS: atom_id res chain seq x y z
N ASN A 1 -5.24 2.06 -11.89
CA ASN A 1 -5.97 0.90 -12.40
C ASN A 1 -6.61 1.24 -13.76
N VAL A 2 -6.41 0.40 -14.77
CA VAL A 2 -6.96 0.59 -16.12
C VAL A 2 -8.25 -0.21 -16.35
N ASP A 3 -8.77 -0.87 -15.30
CA ASP A 3 -10.12 -1.44 -15.36
C ASP A 3 -11.15 -0.32 -15.45
N GLY A 4 -11.87 -0.26 -16.57
CA GLY A 4 -12.87 0.79 -16.83
C GLY A 4 -13.98 0.85 -15.80
N THR A 5 -14.25 -0.23 -15.07
CA THR A 5 -15.23 -0.28 -13.99
C THR A 5 -14.93 0.75 -12.90
N ASP A 6 -13.65 0.91 -12.54
CA ASP A 6 -13.22 1.85 -11.50
C ASP A 6 -13.60 3.30 -11.84
N LEU A 7 -13.30 3.73 -13.06
CA LEU A 7 -13.66 5.08 -13.54
C LEU A 7 -15.16 5.26 -13.71
N VAL A 8 -15.86 4.27 -14.28
CA VAL A 8 -17.33 4.32 -14.49
C VAL A 8 -18.07 4.42 -13.14
N GLU A 9 -17.67 3.62 -12.14
CA GLU A 9 -18.26 3.68 -10.81
C GLU A 9 -17.97 5.03 -10.13
N ALA A 10 -16.73 5.53 -10.27
CA ALA A 10 -16.34 6.81 -9.67
C ALA A 10 -17.07 8.02 -10.27
N THR A 11 -17.48 7.96 -11.54
CA THR A 11 -18.15 9.08 -12.24
C THR A 11 -19.66 8.92 -12.37
N ARG A 12 -20.24 7.80 -11.95
CA ARG A 12 -21.65 7.45 -12.17
C ARG A 12 -22.64 8.51 -11.73
N ASP A 13 -22.43 9.05 -10.54
CA ASP A 13 -23.35 10.00 -9.91
C ASP A 13 -22.81 11.43 -9.87
N LEU A 14 -21.78 11.73 -10.67
CA LEU A 14 -21.15 13.05 -10.71
C LEU A 14 -21.77 13.92 -11.81
N ASP A 15 -21.88 15.22 -11.53
CA ASP A 15 -22.19 16.24 -12.53
C ASP A 15 -20.89 16.70 -13.21
N PRO A 16 -20.76 16.56 -14.54
CA PRO A 16 -19.59 17.06 -15.27
C PRO A 16 -19.28 18.54 -15.00
N ALA A 17 -20.29 19.38 -14.80
CA ALA A 17 -20.10 20.80 -14.56
C ALA A 17 -19.51 21.12 -13.18
N GLU A 18 -19.59 20.19 -12.22
CA GLU A 18 -19.10 20.35 -10.85
C GLU A 18 -17.90 19.42 -10.52
N THR A 19 -17.39 18.71 -11.53
CA THR A 19 -16.32 17.72 -11.33
C THR A 19 -14.94 18.28 -11.70
N LEU A 20 -13.96 18.08 -10.82
CA LEU A 20 -12.55 18.38 -11.04
C LEU A 20 -11.75 17.07 -11.08
N PHE A 21 -10.93 16.89 -12.10
CA PHE A 21 -10.00 15.77 -12.23
C PHE A 21 -8.57 16.19 -11.89
N VAL A 22 -7.90 15.39 -11.07
CA VAL A 22 -6.47 15.55 -10.74
C VAL A 22 -5.69 14.45 -11.47
N ALA A 23 -4.99 14.81 -12.54
CA ALA A 23 -4.16 13.89 -13.32
C ALA A 23 -2.71 13.87 -12.74
N SER A 24 -2.38 12.83 -11.99
CA SER A 24 -1.09 12.69 -11.33
C SER A 24 -0.20 11.68 -12.07
N SER A 25 0.82 12.17 -12.76
CA SER A 25 1.83 11.34 -13.43
C SER A 25 3.12 12.12 -13.61
N LYS A 26 4.24 11.61 -13.10
CA LYS A 26 5.55 12.28 -13.14
C LYS A 26 5.92 12.72 -14.56
N THR A 27 5.89 11.80 -15.50
CA THR A 27 6.25 12.04 -16.91
C THR A 27 5.07 12.41 -17.80
N PHE A 28 3.86 12.33 -17.27
CA PHE A 28 2.60 12.47 -18.02
C PHE A 28 2.50 11.50 -19.23
N THR A 29 2.99 10.26 -19.00
CA THR A 29 3.05 9.18 -20.01
C THR A 29 2.65 7.81 -19.47
N THR A 30 2.36 7.70 -18.18
CA THR A 30 1.95 6.43 -17.56
C THR A 30 0.68 5.94 -18.22
N LEU A 31 0.72 4.74 -18.83
CA LEU A 31 -0.36 4.20 -19.66
C LEU A 31 -1.72 4.26 -18.96
N GLU A 32 -1.81 3.73 -17.75
CA GLU A 32 -3.05 3.65 -16.97
C GLU A 32 -3.60 5.04 -16.65
N THR A 33 -2.72 5.95 -16.22
CA THR A 33 -3.10 7.33 -15.88
C THR A 33 -3.61 8.07 -17.11
N MET A 34 -2.91 7.98 -18.23
CA MET A 34 -3.30 8.70 -19.46
C MET A 34 -4.55 8.09 -20.09
N THR A 35 -4.73 6.77 -20.06
CA THR A 35 -5.95 6.11 -20.53
C THR A 35 -7.16 6.57 -19.72
N ASN A 36 -7.05 6.58 -18.41
CA ASN A 36 -8.12 7.05 -17.53
C ASN A 36 -8.37 8.56 -17.68
N ALA A 37 -7.32 9.37 -17.80
CA ALA A 37 -7.47 10.82 -18.02
C ALA A 37 -8.17 11.14 -19.34
N GLU A 38 -7.85 10.42 -20.42
CA GLU A 38 -8.53 10.61 -21.70
C GLU A 38 -10.00 10.16 -21.65
N SER A 39 -10.31 9.06 -20.98
CA SER A 39 -11.69 8.61 -20.76
C SER A 39 -12.47 9.61 -19.91
N ALA A 40 -11.88 10.15 -18.86
CA ALA A 40 -12.46 11.21 -18.04
C ALA A 40 -12.71 12.51 -18.84
N ARG A 41 -11.74 12.86 -19.72
CA ARG A 41 -11.89 14.01 -20.63
C ARG A 41 -13.06 13.82 -21.60
N GLN A 42 -13.20 12.65 -22.20
CA GLN A 42 -14.33 12.34 -23.09
C GLN A 42 -15.66 12.40 -22.33
N TRP A 43 -15.74 11.85 -21.12
CA TRP A 43 -16.92 11.94 -20.27
C TRP A 43 -17.28 13.39 -19.93
N LEU A 44 -16.29 14.20 -19.54
CA LEU A 44 -16.48 15.64 -19.27
C LEU A 44 -17.03 16.38 -20.50
N LEU A 45 -16.37 16.20 -21.65
CA LEU A 45 -16.75 16.89 -22.89
C LEU A 45 -18.16 16.48 -23.36
N ALA A 46 -18.51 15.20 -23.25
CA ALA A 46 -19.87 14.73 -23.57
C ALA A 46 -20.92 15.42 -22.69
N GLY A 47 -20.65 15.60 -21.40
CA GLY A 47 -21.57 16.29 -20.48
C GLY A 47 -21.64 17.79 -20.66
N LEU A 48 -20.61 18.42 -21.22
CA LEU A 48 -20.53 19.89 -21.44
C LEU A 48 -20.67 20.29 -22.91
N GLY A 49 -21.35 19.49 -23.72
CA GLY A 49 -21.69 19.84 -25.11
C GLY A 49 -20.48 19.92 -26.05
N GLY A 50 -19.36 19.28 -25.72
CA GLY A 50 -18.16 19.23 -26.55
C GLY A 50 -17.23 20.44 -26.45
N ASP A 51 -17.41 21.32 -25.48
CA ASP A 51 -16.55 22.50 -25.29
C ASP A 51 -15.15 22.11 -24.80
N ILE A 52 -14.21 22.07 -25.73
CA ILE A 52 -12.80 21.71 -25.44
C ILE A 52 -12.14 22.64 -24.40
N LYS A 53 -12.60 23.89 -24.27
CA LYS A 53 -12.09 24.84 -23.28
C LYS A 53 -12.43 24.44 -21.85
N ALA A 54 -13.40 23.55 -21.66
CA ALA A 54 -13.75 23.02 -20.35
C ALA A 54 -12.59 22.26 -19.70
N VAL A 55 -11.71 21.61 -20.50
CA VAL A 55 -10.56 20.88 -19.98
C VAL A 55 -9.67 21.75 -19.11
N ALA A 56 -9.38 22.97 -19.53
CA ALA A 56 -8.55 23.92 -18.78
C ALA A 56 -9.16 24.34 -17.41
N LYS A 57 -10.46 24.14 -17.22
CA LYS A 57 -11.18 24.49 -15.96
C LYS A 57 -11.45 23.28 -15.06
N HIS A 58 -11.53 22.09 -15.64
CA HIS A 58 -11.95 20.86 -14.97
C HIS A 58 -10.81 19.86 -14.76
N PHE A 59 -9.61 20.16 -15.24
CA PHE A 59 -8.44 19.34 -15.00
C PHE A 59 -7.31 20.14 -14.39
N VAL A 60 -6.64 19.53 -13.43
CA VAL A 60 -5.35 19.96 -12.91
C VAL A 60 -4.34 18.82 -13.05
N ALA A 61 -3.06 19.15 -13.18
CA ALA A 61 -2.02 18.16 -13.30
C ALA A 61 -1.04 18.23 -12.13
N VAL A 62 -0.60 17.05 -11.68
CA VAL A 62 0.56 16.91 -10.81
C VAL A 62 1.63 16.17 -11.61
N SER A 63 2.61 16.91 -12.12
CA SER A 63 3.57 16.39 -13.11
C SER A 63 4.85 17.23 -13.14
N THR A 64 5.90 16.67 -13.75
CA THR A 64 7.14 17.40 -14.09
C THR A 64 7.20 17.77 -15.59
N ASN A 65 6.22 17.37 -16.41
CA ASN A 65 6.22 17.52 -17.88
C ASN A 65 5.17 18.54 -18.34
N ALA A 66 5.51 19.82 -18.28
CA ALA A 66 4.63 20.92 -18.67
C ALA A 66 4.18 20.85 -20.15
N GLN A 67 5.04 20.37 -21.06
CA GLN A 67 4.71 20.25 -22.47
C GLN A 67 3.53 19.28 -22.67
N LYS A 68 3.63 18.06 -22.14
CA LYS A 68 2.58 17.05 -22.28
C LYS A 68 1.28 17.42 -21.56
N VAL A 69 1.39 18.11 -20.43
CA VAL A 69 0.26 18.68 -19.71
C VAL A 69 -0.50 19.69 -20.59
N SER A 70 0.23 20.59 -21.23
CA SER A 70 -0.34 21.57 -22.18
C SER A 70 -0.95 20.91 -23.42
N GLU A 71 -0.27 19.91 -24.00
CA GLU A 71 -0.77 19.12 -25.16
C GLU A 71 -2.10 18.40 -24.84
N PHE A 72 -2.30 17.97 -23.59
CA PHE A 72 -3.56 17.37 -23.13
C PHE A 72 -4.71 18.39 -23.04
N GLY A 73 -4.42 19.68 -22.95
CA GLY A 73 -5.35 20.78 -22.83
C GLY A 73 -5.52 21.33 -21.41
N ILE A 74 -4.69 20.91 -20.47
CA ILE A 74 -4.64 21.48 -19.11
C ILE A 74 -3.84 22.78 -19.16
N ASP A 75 -4.39 23.82 -18.51
CA ASP A 75 -3.64 25.07 -18.32
C ASP A 75 -2.45 24.79 -17.37
N THR A 76 -1.24 25.11 -17.82
CA THR A 76 -0.03 24.92 -17.02
C THR A 76 0.02 25.77 -15.75
N ALA A 77 -0.82 26.81 -15.63
CA ALA A 77 -1.05 27.54 -14.38
C ALA A 77 -1.74 26.63 -13.32
N ASN A 78 -2.42 25.57 -13.74
CA ASN A 78 -3.04 24.55 -12.90
C ASN A 78 -2.19 23.27 -12.81
N MET A 79 -0.89 23.38 -13.03
CA MET A 79 0.07 22.29 -12.90
C MET A 79 0.88 22.48 -11.63
N PHE A 80 0.96 21.41 -10.84
CA PHE A 80 1.74 21.33 -9.60
C PHE A 80 2.97 20.45 -9.84
N GLY A 81 4.15 21.07 -9.78
CA GLY A 81 5.42 20.38 -9.96
C GLY A 81 5.96 19.76 -8.66
N PHE A 82 6.85 18.82 -8.79
CA PHE A 82 7.63 18.22 -7.71
C PHE A 82 9.00 17.79 -8.23
N TRP A 83 9.90 17.43 -7.32
CA TRP A 83 11.28 17.10 -7.68
C TRP A 83 11.37 15.70 -8.33
N ASP A 84 12.38 15.52 -9.16
CA ASP A 84 12.60 14.27 -9.91
C ASP A 84 13.00 13.08 -9.01
N TRP A 85 13.54 13.34 -7.83
CA TRP A 85 13.87 12.34 -6.82
C TRP A 85 12.65 11.79 -6.05
N VAL A 86 11.47 12.41 -6.15
CA VAL A 86 10.27 11.94 -5.48
C VAL A 86 9.80 10.62 -6.13
N GLY A 87 9.81 9.55 -5.37
CA GLY A 87 9.31 8.23 -5.77
C GLY A 87 7.84 8.04 -5.43
N GLY A 88 7.09 7.29 -6.24
CA GLY A 88 5.63 7.12 -6.10
C GLY A 88 5.16 6.69 -4.72
N ARG A 89 5.78 5.66 -4.13
CA ARG A 89 5.41 5.13 -2.80
C ARG A 89 5.84 6.02 -1.62
N TYR A 90 6.67 7.04 -1.88
CA TYR A 90 7.13 8.04 -0.92
C TYR A 90 6.61 9.45 -1.26
N SER A 91 5.49 9.56 -1.98
CA SER A 91 5.11 10.83 -2.61
C SER A 91 3.93 11.55 -1.96
N MET A 92 3.26 10.94 -0.98
CA MET A 92 2.05 11.50 -0.38
C MET A 92 2.28 12.85 0.30
N ASP A 93 3.47 13.08 0.83
CA ASP A 93 3.94 14.31 1.47
C ASP A 93 4.44 15.39 0.49
N SER A 94 4.46 15.08 -0.82
CA SER A 94 4.77 16.01 -1.91
C SER A 94 3.53 16.62 -2.57
N ALA A 95 3.69 17.32 -3.69
CA ALA A 95 2.56 17.78 -4.52
C ALA A 95 1.64 16.65 -5.01
N ILE A 96 2.12 15.40 -5.06
CA ILE A 96 1.28 14.22 -5.37
C ILE A 96 0.15 14.06 -4.35
N GLY A 97 0.32 14.51 -3.12
CA GLY A 97 -0.72 14.55 -2.09
C GLY A 97 -1.83 15.57 -2.31
N LEU A 98 -1.86 16.29 -3.45
CA LEU A 98 -2.89 17.30 -3.73
C LEU A 98 -4.32 16.78 -3.55
N SER A 99 -4.62 15.57 -4.04
CA SER A 99 -5.95 14.97 -3.88
C SER A 99 -6.30 14.71 -2.42
N THR A 100 -5.33 14.29 -1.62
CA THR A 100 -5.49 14.13 -0.15
C THR A 100 -5.73 15.50 0.50
N MET A 101 -4.94 16.51 0.14
CA MET A 101 -5.10 17.87 0.68
C MET A 101 -6.48 18.45 0.36
N LEU A 102 -6.99 18.23 -0.85
CA LEU A 102 -8.34 18.66 -1.25
C LEU A 102 -9.44 17.93 -0.44
N ALA A 103 -9.24 16.64 -0.16
CA ALA A 103 -10.22 15.84 0.57
C ALA A 103 -10.26 16.15 2.07
N VAL A 104 -9.11 16.39 2.72
CA VAL A 104 -9.03 16.58 4.18
C VAL A 104 -8.89 18.05 4.60
N GLY A 105 -8.65 18.92 3.65
CA GLY A 105 -8.36 20.34 3.86
C GLY A 105 -6.88 20.64 4.18
N PRO A 106 -6.43 21.89 3.91
CA PRO A 106 -5.02 22.24 4.01
C PRO A 106 -4.47 22.17 5.43
N ASP A 107 -5.26 22.46 6.45
CA ASP A 107 -4.79 22.44 7.84
C ASP A 107 -4.56 21.01 8.32
N ASN A 108 -5.43 20.06 7.99
CA ASN A 108 -5.22 18.65 8.28
C ASN A 108 -4.04 18.08 7.49
N PHE A 109 -3.87 18.51 6.25
CA PHE A 109 -2.70 18.10 5.46
C PHE A 109 -1.40 18.61 6.06
N ARG A 110 -1.35 19.86 6.50
CA ARG A 110 -0.18 20.42 7.22
C ARG A 110 0.09 19.67 8.53
N ALA A 111 -0.95 19.40 9.32
CA ALA A 111 -0.77 18.61 10.54
C ALA A 111 -0.23 17.19 10.25
N MET A 112 -0.58 16.59 9.13
CA MET A 112 0.01 15.33 8.68
C MET A 112 1.50 15.51 8.36
N LEU A 113 1.89 16.55 7.63
CA LEU A 113 3.31 16.88 7.36
C LEU A 113 4.09 17.17 8.65
N ASP A 114 3.49 17.83 9.64
CA ASP A 114 4.10 18.03 10.95
C ASP A 114 4.36 16.68 11.64
N GLY A 115 3.50 15.71 11.47
CA GLY A 115 3.69 14.33 11.93
C GLY A 115 4.89 13.64 11.26
N PHE A 116 5.04 13.78 9.95
CA PHE A 116 6.23 13.31 9.23
C PHE A 116 7.50 13.96 9.81
N HIS A 117 7.51 15.28 9.89
CA HIS A 117 8.66 16.02 10.42
C HIS A 117 9.04 15.58 11.85
N GLN A 118 8.08 15.36 12.73
CA GLN A 118 8.37 14.90 14.09
C GLN A 118 9.03 13.51 14.10
N MET A 119 8.61 12.61 13.21
CA MET A 119 9.23 11.29 13.10
C MET A 119 10.60 11.36 12.42
N ASP A 120 10.79 12.25 11.43
CA ASP A 120 12.10 12.52 10.82
C ASP A 120 13.11 12.99 11.87
N GLU A 121 12.70 13.95 12.73
CA GLU A 121 13.53 14.43 13.82
C GLU A 121 13.84 13.35 14.85
N HIS A 122 12.84 12.50 15.18
CA HIS A 122 13.04 11.34 16.03
C HIS A 122 14.06 10.35 15.40
N PHE A 123 13.92 10.02 14.13
CA PHE A 123 14.84 9.13 13.43
C PHE A 123 16.27 9.69 13.40
N ARG A 124 16.41 10.98 13.17
CA ARG A 124 17.71 11.68 13.06
C ARG A 124 18.42 11.84 14.41
N THR A 125 17.69 12.02 15.51
CA THR A 125 18.25 12.46 16.80
C THR A 125 18.15 11.49 17.94
N ALA A 126 17.20 10.54 17.90
CA ALA A 126 17.05 9.56 18.98
C ALA A 126 18.22 8.58 19.01
N PRO A 127 18.73 8.20 20.20
CA PRO A 127 19.74 7.16 20.30
C PRO A 127 19.17 5.82 19.79
N LEU A 128 20.02 4.97 19.23
CA LEU A 128 19.61 3.76 18.50
C LEU A 128 18.68 2.85 19.31
N GLU A 129 18.94 2.70 20.61
CA GLU A 129 18.15 1.87 21.53
C GLU A 129 16.75 2.43 21.82
N ARG A 130 16.42 3.62 21.37
CA ARG A 130 15.12 4.28 21.49
C ARG A 130 14.56 4.79 20.17
N ASN A 131 15.28 4.56 19.09
CA ASN A 131 14.90 5.00 17.74
C ASN A 131 13.88 4.00 17.17
N LEU A 132 12.61 4.37 17.19
CA LEU A 132 11.51 3.47 16.83
C LEU A 132 11.64 2.90 15.41
N PRO A 133 11.87 3.71 14.36
CA PRO A 133 12.07 3.18 13.00
C PRO A 133 13.25 2.21 12.91
N VAL A 134 14.38 2.53 13.56
CA VAL A 134 15.57 1.67 13.56
C VAL A 134 15.26 0.35 14.25
N LEU A 135 14.61 0.37 15.42
CA LEU A 135 14.24 -0.83 16.15
C LEU A 135 13.30 -1.73 15.35
N MET A 136 12.28 -1.14 14.70
CA MET A 136 11.36 -1.89 13.83
C MET A 136 12.09 -2.50 12.63
N GLY A 137 12.98 -1.73 11.99
CA GLY A 137 13.80 -2.22 10.88
C GLY A 137 14.71 -3.36 11.29
N LEU A 138 15.41 -3.23 12.42
CA LEU A 138 16.26 -4.28 12.99
C LEU A 138 15.47 -5.55 13.33
N LEU A 139 14.28 -5.43 13.93
CA LEU A 139 13.44 -6.59 14.23
C LEU A 139 12.96 -7.28 12.96
N THR A 140 12.62 -6.54 11.91
CA THR A 140 12.24 -7.11 10.62
C THR A 140 13.41 -7.91 10.01
N VAL A 141 14.60 -7.33 9.94
CA VAL A 141 15.82 -8.03 9.48
C VAL A 141 16.09 -9.25 10.35
N TRP A 142 16.03 -9.10 11.67
CA TRP A 142 16.28 -10.17 12.63
C TRP A 142 15.36 -11.39 12.39
N TYR A 143 14.05 -11.17 12.27
CA TYR A 143 13.10 -12.26 12.06
C TYR A 143 13.21 -12.85 10.65
N THR A 144 13.48 -12.02 9.64
CA THR A 144 13.59 -12.49 8.25
C THR A 144 14.86 -13.34 8.06
N ASP A 145 16.02 -12.83 8.46
CA ASP A 145 17.31 -13.45 8.11
C ASP A 145 17.70 -14.56 9.08
N PHE A 146 17.33 -14.46 10.36
CA PHE A 146 17.78 -15.40 11.38
C PHE A 146 16.71 -16.39 11.84
N PHE A 147 15.42 -16.06 11.66
CA PHE A 147 14.32 -16.95 12.05
C PHE A 147 13.48 -17.43 10.85
N GLY A 148 13.82 -17.01 9.63
CA GLY A 148 13.13 -17.43 8.43
C GLY A 148 11.67 -16.96 8.33
N ALA A 149 11.36 -15.81 8.93
CA ALA A 149 10.04 -15.20 8.80
C ALA A 149 9.88 -14.59 7.39
N GLU A 150 9.03 -15.19 6.58
CA GLU A 150 8.79 -14.77 5.19
C GLU A 150 7.79 -13.60 5.08
N THR A 151 7.06 -13.32 6.16
CA THR A 151 5.97 -12.32 6.15
C THR A 151 5.91 -11.53 7.45
N VAL A 152 5.31 -10.34 7.37
CA VAL A 152 4.95 -9.50 8.53
C VAL A 152 3.48 -9.14 8.40
N ALA A 153 2.68 -9.40 9.43
CA ALA A 153 1.27 -9.03 9.47
C ALA A 153 1.08 -7.67 10.15
N VAL A 154 0.42 -6.73 9.48
CA VAL A 154 0.08 -5.40 10.03
C VAL A 154 -1.41 -5.38 10.34
N LEU A 155 -1.74 -5.22 11.61
CA LEU A 155 -3.06 -5.45 12.18
C LEU A 155 -3.59 -4.18 12.87
N PRO A 156 -4.11 -3.20 12.11
CA PRO A 156 -4.67 -1.99 12.69
C PRO A 156 -6.04 -2.26 13.33
N TYR A 157 -6.20 -1.94 14.61
CA TYR A 157 -7.49 -1.97 15.30
C TYR A 157 -8.13 -0.58 15.24
N GLU A 158 -8.26 -0.10 13.99
CA GLU A 158 -8.84 1.18 13.62
C GLU A 158 -9.40 1.11 12.20
N GLN A 159 -10.69 1.35 12.03
CA GLN A 159 -11.37 1.19 10.74
C GLN A 159 -10.83 2.14 9.66
N TYR A 160 -10.45 3.35 10.00
CA TYR A 160 -9.90 4.30 9.04
C TYR A 160 -8.51 3.90 8.52
N LEU A 161 -7.82 3.00 9.22
CA LEU A 161 -6.55 2.41 8.75
C LEU A 161 -6.74 1.14 7.91
N LYS A 162 -7.96 0.79 7.47
CA LYS A 162 -8.23 -0.43 6.69
C LYS A 162 -7.36 -0.58 5.44
N ARG A 163 -6.92 0.52 4.83
CA ARG A 163 -6.03 0.52 3.66
C ARG A 163 -4.54 0.64 4.00
N PHE A 164 -4.20 0.84 5.25
CA PHE A 164 -2.81 1.01 5.68
C PHE A 164 -1.94 -0.22 5.41
N PRO A 165 -2.38 -1.47 5.69
CA PRO A 165 -1.62 -2.65 5.30
C PRO A 165 -1.37 -2.73 3.78
N ALA A 166 -2.34 -2.39 2.96
CA ALA A 166 -2.19 -2.37 1.49
C ALA A 166 -1.24 -1.25 1.00
N TYR A 167 -1.18 -0.11 1.67
CA TYR A 167 -0.15 0.90 1.44
C TYR A 167 1.24 0.36 1.76
N LEU A 168 1.40 -0.28 2.90
CA LEU A 168 2.67 -0.87 3.33
C LEU A 168 3.14 -2.01 2.42
N GLN A 169 2.23 -2.72 1.72
CA GLN A 169 2.61 -3.69 0.70
C GLN A 169 3.50 -3.03 -0.38
N GLN A 170 3.04 -1.92 -0.94
CA GLN A 170 3.85 -1.21 -1.93
C GLN A 170 5.10 -0.63 -1.28
N LEU A 171 4.96 0.09 -0.18
CA LEU A 171 6.08 0.74 0.50
C LEU A 171 7.24 -0.23 0.77
N THR A 172 6.95 -1.39 1.33
CA THR A 172 7.99 -2.31 1.80
C THR A 172 8.47 -3.26 0.71
N MET A 173 7.56 -3.92 -0.02
CA MET A 173 7.92 -4.97 -0.98
C MET A 173 8.54 -4.38 -2.25
N GLU A 174 8.07 -3.23 -2.73
CA GLU A 174 8.66 -2.56 -3.90
C GLU A 174 10.02 -1.94 -3.55
N SER A 175 10.21 -1.48 -2.30
CA SER A 175 11.49 -0.94 -1.86
C SER A 175 12.55 -2.03 -1.65
N ASN A 176 12.26 -3.04 -0.86
CA ASN A 176 13.26 -3.98 -0.37
C ASN A 176 13.15 -5.38 -0.98
N GLY A 177 12.18 -5.65 -1.86
CA GLY A 177 12.09 -6.89 -2.62
C GLY A 177 13.13 -6.93 -3.74
N LYS A 178 14.42 -6.96 -3.38
CA LYS A 178 15.55 -6.89 -4.29
C LYS A 178 16.43 -8.15 -4.13
N HIS A 179 17.11 -8.54 -5.21
CA HIS A 179 17.99 -9.72 -5.23
C HIS A 179 19.45 -9.38 -5.49
N VAL A 180 19.77 -8.09 -5.60
CA VAL A 180 21.14 -7.60 -5.79
C VAL A 180 21.42 -6.45 -4.83
N THR A 181 22.69 -6.32 -4.44
CA THR A 181 23.17 -5.17 -3.68
C THR A 181 23.15 -3.90 -4.52
N ARG A 182 23.35 -2.74 -3.91
CA ARG A 182 23.51 -1.45 -4.61
C ARG A 182 24.64 -1.46 -5.65
N GLU A 183 25.65 -2.30 -5.47
CA GLU A 183 26.75 -2.48 -6.42
C GLU A 183 26.47 -3.58 -7.46
N GLY A 184 25.30 -4.23 -7.43
CA GLY A 184 24.89 -5.25 -8.40
C GLY A 184 25.38 -6.67 -8.10
N ALA A 185 25.90 -6.95 -6.92
CA ALA A 185 26.25 -8.31 -6.51
C ALA A 185 24.99 -9.08 -6.10
N GLU A 186 24.92 -10.38 -6.48
CA GLU A 186 23.82 -11.25 -6.04
C GLU A 186 23.80 -11.41 -4.52
N ILE A 187 22.60 -11.37 -3.94
CA ILE A 187 22.37 -11.50 -2.50
C ILE A 187 22.14 -12.96 -2.15
N GLY A 188 22.85 -13.45 -1.13
CA GLY A 188 22.73 -14.82 -0.63
C GLY A 188 21.82 -14.99 0.61
N TYR A 189 21.05 -13.97 0.97
CA TYR A 189 20.15 -13.94 2.13
C TYR A 189 18.76 -13.41 1.72
N PRO A 190 17.68 -13.70 2.47
CA PRO A 190 16.35 -13.19 2.16
C PRO A 190 16.27 -11.66 2.38
N THR A 191 15.49 -11.00 1.55
CA THR A 191 15.20 -9.56 1.65
C THR A 191 13.72 -9.32 1.48
N GLY A 192 13.19 -8.21 1.98
CA GLY A 192 11.85 -7.74 1.70
C GLY A 192 10.73 -8.74 2.03
N PRO A 193 10.44 -9.01 3.31
CA PRO A 193 9.33 -9.91 3.68
C PRO A 193 7.99 -9.40 3.13
N ILE A 194 7.06 -10.31 2.93
CA ILE A 194 5.71 -10.00 2.44
C ILE A 194 4.92 -9.29 3.55
N TYR A 195 4.54 -8.04 3.32
CA TYR A 195 3.65 -7.30 4.21
C TYR A 195 2.19 -7.54 3.82
N TRP A 196 1.34 -7.77 4.80
CA TRP A 196 -0.09 -8.01 4.60
C TRP A 196 -0.86 -7.77 5.89
N GLY A 197 -2.18 -7.69 5.83
CA GLY A 197 -3.00 -7.55 7.02
C GLY A 197 -4.38 -7.02 6.73
N GLU A 198 -5.19 -7.00 7.77
CA GLU A 198 -6.56 -6.51 7.78
C GLU A 198 -6.86 -5.86 9.14
N PRO A 199 -7.86 -4.99 9.23
CA PRO A 199 -8.29 -4.46 10.52
C PRO A 199 -8.72 -5.54 11.51
N GLY A 200 -8.34 -5.39 12.75
CA GLY A 200 -9.04 -6.06 13.85
C GLY A 200 -10.40 -5.38 14.11
N THR A 201 -11.44 -6.14 14.48
CA THR A 201 -11.44 -7.57 14.82
C THR A 201 -11.69 -8.50 13.61
N ASN A 202 -11.89 -7.96 12.41
CA ASN A 202 -12.20 -8.74 11.20
C ASN A 202 -11.14 -9.82 10.92
N GLY A 203 -9.85 -9.47 10.99
CA GLY A 203 -8.74 -10.40 10.78
C GLY A 203 -8.78 -11.62 11.69
N GLN A 204 -9.28 -11.48 12.94
CA GLN A 204 -9.44 -12.58 13.89
C GLN A 204 -10.35 -13.71 13.36
N HIS A 205 -11.34 -13.36 12.54
CA HIS A 205 -12.29 -14.28 11.93
C HIS A 205 -11.86 -14.75 10.53
N SER A 206 -10.65 -14.40 10.09
CA SER A 206 -10.12 -14.73 8.77
C SER A 206 -8.85 -15.60 8.85
N PHE A 207 -7.77 -15.08 9.40
CA PHE A 207 -6.44 -15.70 9.28
C PHE A 207 -5.69 -15.87 10.63
N TYR A 208 -6.24 -15.48 11.75
CA TYR A 208 -5.56 -15.62 13.04
C TYR A 208 -5.32 -17.07 13.44
N GLN A 209 -6.09 -18.01 12.92
CA GLN A 209 -5.80 -19.44 13.07
C GLN A 209 -4.36 -19.77 12.63
N LEU A 210 -3.93 -19.25 11.47
CA LEU A 210 -2.58 -19.44 10.97
C LEU A 210 -1.54 -18.76 11.88
N ILE A 211 -1.80 -17.54 12.33
CA ILE A 211 -0.88 -16.77 13.18
C ILE A 211 -0.66 -17.50 14.50
N HIS A 212 -1.71 -18.02 15.14
CA HIS A 212 -1.61 -18.66 16.45
C HIS A 212 -1.10 -20.11 16.40
N GLN A 213 -1.62 -20.92 15.49
CA GLN A 213 -1.38 -22.37 15.47
C GLN A 213 -0.74 -22.89 14.18
N GLY A 214 -0.46 -22.02 13.21
CA GLY A 214 0.23 -22.40 11.99
C GLY A 214 1.70 -22.73 12.23
N THR A 215 2.31 -23.36 11.23
CA THR A 215 3.72 -23.79 11.26
C THR A 215 4.70 -22.70 10.85
N ARG A 216 4.21 -21.54 10.37
CA ARG A 216 5.03 -20.40 9.96
C ARG A 216 5.19 -19.41 11.09
N LEU A 217 6.38 -18.81 11.19
CA LEU A 217 6.61 -17.65 12.05
C LEU A 217 6.10 -16.40 11.32
N ILE A 218 5.17 -15.68 11.95
CA ILE A 218 4.57 -14.46 11.41
C ILE A 218 4.69 -13.36 12.47
N PRO A 219 5.73 -12.52 12.43
CA PRO A 219 5.77 -11.30 13.24
C PRO A 219 4.57 -10.41 12.95
N CYS A 220 3.98 -9.82 14.00
CA CYS A 220 2.78 -9.02 13.89
C CYS A 220 3.00 -7.61 14.44
N ASP A 221 2.54 -6.59 13.70
CA ASP A 221 2.45 -5.21 14.16
C ASP A 221 0.99 -4.87 14.47
N PHE A 222 0.64 -4.77 15.74
CA PHE A 222 -0.67 -4.30 16.20
C PHE A 222 -0.65 -2.78 16.34
N ILE A 223 -1.63 -2.10 15.73
CA ILE A 223 -1.77 -0.65 15.82
C ILE A 223 -3.10 -0.34 16.48
N ALA A 224 -3.07 0.35 17.61
CA ALA A 224 -4.23 0.69 18.41
C ALA A 224 -4.16 2.14 18.93
N PHE A 225 -5.30 2.64 19.40
CA PHE A 225 -5.44 3.99 19.92
C PHE A 225 -6.15 3.98 21.25
N SER A 226 -5.76 4.89 22.16
CA SER A 226 -6.40 5.03 23.47
C SER A 226 -7.79 5.66 23.37
N HIS A 227 -8.04 6.45 22.31
CA HIS A 227 -9.30 7.16 22.12
C HIS A 227 -9.86 6.92 20.72
N ALA A 228 -11.12 6.50 20.65
CA ALA A 228 -11.86 6.38 19.39
C ALA A 228 -12.18 7.77 18.79
N LEU A 229 -12.19 7.86 17.43
CA LEU A 229 -12.67 9.04 16.74
C LEU A 229 -14.21 9.15 16.79
N ASN A 230 -14.89 8.01 16.78
CA ASN A 230 -16.34 7.92 16.84
C ASN A 230 -16.74 7.04 18.04
N PRO A 231 -16.76 7.58 19.26
CA PRO A 231 -17.08 6.79 20.45
C PRO A 231 -18.53 6.30 20.40
N LEU A 232 -18.73 5.00 20.65
CA LEU A 232 -20.05 4.36 20.66
C LEU A 232 -20.13 3.36 21.82
N GLY A 233 -20.71 3.75 22.93
CA GLY A 233 -20.87 2.92 24.13
C GLY A 233 -19.57 2.22 24.51
N ARG A 234 -19.61 0.89 24.64
CA ARG A 234 -18.45 0.06 25.04
C ARG A 234 -17.61 -0.49 23.86
N HIS A 235 -17.89 -0.06 22.63
CA HIS A 235 -17.24 -0.64 21.44
C HIS A 235 -15.72 -0.50 21.48
N HIS A 236 -15.23 0.65 21.93
CA HIS A 236 -13.79 0.90 22.00
C HIS A 236 -13.09 0.04 23.04
N ASP A 237 -13.72 -0.16 24.21
CA ASP A 237 -13.19 -1.04 25.26
C ASP A 237 -13.10 -2.49 24.75
N PHE A 238 -14.11 -2.96 24.02
CA PHE A 238 -14.09 -4.30 23.42
C PHE A 238 -13.00 -4.43 22.36
N LEU A 239 -12.84 -3.42 21.49
CA LEU A 239 -11.80 -3.40 20.47
C LEU A 239 -10.41 -3.45 21.10
N THR A 240 -10.16 -2.60 22.10
CA THR A 240 -8.87 -2.51 22.80
C THR A 240 -8.56 -3.77 23.60
N ALA A 241 -9.56 -4.34 24.31
CA ALA A 241 -9.41 -5.61 25.00
C ALA A 241 -9.00 -6.74 24.05
N ASN A 242 -9.51 -6.76 22.81
CA ASN A 242 -9.09 -7.73 21.82
C ASN A 242 -7.62 -7.55 21.42
N VAL A 243 -7.12 -6.32 21.23
CA VAL A 243 -5.69 -6.09 20.96
C VAL A 243 -4.83 -6.71 22.04
N PHE A 244 -5.10 -6.36 23.30
CA PHE A 244 -4.31 -6.83 24.43
C PHE A 244 -4.40 -8.36 24.62
N ALA A 245 -5.59 -8.94 24.46
CA ALA A 245 -5.77 -10.39 24.51
C ALA A 245 -5.02 -11.12 23.39
N GLN A 246 -5.00 -10.58 22.17
CA GLN A 246 -4.27 -11.20 21.05
C GLN A 246 -2.77 -11.17 21.25
N THR A 247 -2.23 -10.03 21.70
CA THR A 247 -0.78 -9.91 21.96
C THR A 247 -0.35 -10.80 23.13
N GLU A 248 -1.14 -10.89 24.20
CA GLU A 248 -0.92 -11.80 25.32
C GLU A 248 -0.95 -13.27 24.88
N ALA A 249 -1.97 -13.67 24.10
CA ALA A 249 -2.10 -15.03 23.59
C ALA A 249 -0.97 -15.43 22.65
N LEU A 250 -0.46 -14.52 21.82
CA LEU A 250 0.70 -14.75 20.96
C LEU A 250 1.98 -14.93 21.78
N ALA A 251 2.16 -14.13 22.83
CA ALA A 251 3.34 -14.20 23.68
C ALA A 251 3.39 -15.48 24.52
N PHE A 252 2.30 -15.80 25.20
CA PHE A 252 2.29 -16.84 26.24
C PHE A 252 1.67 -18.15 25.77
N GLY A 253 0.76 -18.13 24.82
CA GLY A 253 0.06 -19.31 24.36
C GLY A 253 -0.79 -19.98 25.43
N LYS A 254 -0.96 -21.31 25.29
CA LYS A 254 -1.72 -22.15 26.23
C LYS A 254 -1.14 -23.57 26.26
N THR A 255 -0.63 -23.99 27.42
CA THR A 255 0.07 -25.26 27.54
C THR A 255 -0.88 -26.46 27.57
N ARG A 256 -0.33 -27.65 27.41
CA ARG A 256 -1.06 -28.93 27.51
C ARG A 256 -1.74 -29.07 28.88
N GLU A 257 -1.03 -28.73 29.95
CA GLU A 257 -1.52 -28.80 31.34
C GLU A 257 -2.72 -27.87 31.58
N GLN A 258 -2.63 -26.66 31.05
CA GLN A 258 -3.73 -25.68 31.13
C GLN A 258 -4.97 -26.17 30.36
N VAL A 259 -4.77 -26.71 29.15
CA VAL A 259 -5.87 -27.25 28.33
C VAL A 259 -6.54 -28.45 28.99
N LYS A 260 -5.76 -29.36 29.63
CA LYS A 260 -6.30 -30.48 30.40
C LYS A 260 -7.05 -30.03 31.64
N ALA A 261 -6.55 -29.05 32.36
CA ALA A 261 -7.17 -28.50 33.56
C ALA A 261 -8.56 -27.89 33.31
N GLU A 262 -8.85 -27.50 32.06
CA GLU A 262 -10.17 -27.03 31.64
C GLU A 262 -11.16 -28.17 31.31
N GLY A 263 -10.77 -29.44 31.55
CA GLY A 263 -11.63 -30.58 31.27
C GLY A 263 -11.69 -30.98 29.79
N THR A 264 -10.74 -30.54 28.97
CA THR A 264 -10.67 -30.90 27.54
C THR A 264 -10.38 -32.41 27.40
N PRO A 265 -11.17 -33.16 26.58
CA PRO A 265 -10.89 -34.56 26.28
C PRO A 265 -9.48 -34.74 25.70
N ASP A 266 -8.79 -35.82 26.08
CA ASP A 266 -7.40 -36.07 25.69
C ASP A 266 -7.18 -36.02 24.15
N SER A 267 -8.13 -36.48 23.36
CA SER A 267 -8.08 -36.44 21.90
C SER A 267 -8.10 -35.01 21.33
N LEU A 268 -8.65 -34.04 22.05
CA LEU A 268 -8.73 -32.64 21.63
C LEU A 268 -7.61 -31.76 22.21
N VAL A 269 -6.91 -32.24 23.23
CA VAL A 269 -5.83 -31.47 23.86
C VAL A 269 -4.80 -30.95 22.86
N PRO A 270 -4.25 -31.78 21.92
CA PRO A 270 -3.27 -31.29 20.96
C PRO A 270 -3.80 -30.16 20.06
N HIS A 271 -5.10 -30.16 19.78
CA HIS A 271 -5.76 -29.18 18.91
C HIS A 271 -6.07 -27.84 19.61
N ARG A 272 -6.08 -27.82 20.94
CA ARG A 272 -6.41 -26.66 21.76
C ARG A 272 -5.20 -26.01 22.42
N MET A 273 -4.01 -26.54 22.19
CA MET A 273 -2.77 -25.95 22.62
C MET A 273 -2.38 -24.76 21.74
N PHE A 274 -1.78 -23.76 22.34
CA PHE A 274 -1.20 -22.61 21.65
C PHE A 274 0.26 -22.54 22.03
N GLN A 275 1.17 -22.54 21.08
CA GLN A 275 2.60 -22.60 21.34
C GLN A 275 3.13 -21.38 22.09
N GLY A 276 2.53 -20.20 21.86
CA GLY A 276 3.08 -18.95 22.35
C GLY A 276 4.41 -18.60 21.66
N ASN A 277 5.17 -17.69 22.29
CA ASN A 277 6.46 -17.21 21.77
C ASN A 277 6.38 -16.76 20.30
N ARG A 278 5.27 -16.14 19.93
CA ARG A 278 5.02 -15.54 18.63
C ARG A 278 5.29 -14.04 18.70
N PRO A 279 6.25 -13.51 17.94
CA PRO A 279 6.67 -12.12 18.08
C PRO A 279 5.60 -11.14 17.63
N SER A 280 5.40 -10.08 18.39
CA SER A 280 4.56 -8.97 18.00
C SER A 280 5.06 -7.63 18.56
N ASN A 281 4.83 -6.57 17.81
CA ASN A 281 4.96 -5.20 18.27
C ASN A 281 3.56 -4.62 18.54
N THR A 282 3.45 -3.72 19.50
CA THR A 282 2.22 -2.96 19.75
C THR A 282 2.52 -1.48 19.68
N ILE A 283 1.92 -0.81 18.70
CA ILE A 283 1.93 0.65 18.57
C ILE A 283 0.64 1.14 19.18
N LEU A 284 0.72 1.74 20.38
CA LEU A 284 -0.42 2.35 21.07
C LEU A 284 -0.24 3.87 21.03
N ALA A 285 -1.03 4.55 20.24
CA ALA A 285 -1.06 6.00 20.15
C ALA A 285 -2.30 6.56 20.89
N GLU A 286 -2.32 7.85 21.16
CA GLU A 286 -3.43 8.46 21.88
C GLU A 286 -4.71 8.47 21.02
N ARG A 287 -4.63 8.97 19.79
CA ARG A 287 -5.76 9.08 18.85
C ARG A 287 -5.24 9.11 17.43
N LEU A 288 -6.02 8.60 16.47
CA LEU A 288 -5.71 8.75 15.05
C LEU A 288 -6.06 10.17 14.59
N THR A 289 -5.06 11.05 14.63
CA THR A 289 -5.12 12.41 14.07
C THR A 289 -4.34 12.46 12.76
N PRO A 290 -4.48 13.51 11.93
CA PRO A 290 -3.60 13.70 10.78
C PRO A 290 -2.11 13.65 11.15
N GLU A 291 -1.70 14.29 12.24
CA GLU A 291 -0.33 14.25 12.76
C GLU A 291 0.11 12.82 13.13
N THR A 292 -0.75 12.06 13.82
CA THR A 292 -0.44 10.66 14.16
C THR A 292 -0.33 9.79 12.91
N LEU A 293 -1.16 10.02 11.90
CA LEU A 293 -1.05 9.33 10.62
C LEU A 293 0.29 9.63 9.93
N GLY A 294 0.70 10.89 9.90
CA GLY A 294 2.02 11.30 9.38
C GLY A 294 3.17 10.60 10.10
N LYS A 295 3.12 10.54 11.45
CA LYS A 295 4.11 9.78 12.25
C LYS A 295 4.14 8.30 11.89
N LEU A 296 2.97 7.66 11.71
CA LEU A 296 2.91 6.24 11.34
C LEU A 296 3.49 5.98 9.95
N VAL A 297 3.20 6.83 8.98
CA VAL A 297 3.76 6.69 7.63
C VAL A 297 5.28 6.82 7.67
N ALA A 298 5.81 7.90 8.22
CA ALA A 298 7.24 8.14 8.34
C ALA A 298 7.98 7.08 9.17
N LEU A 299 7.33 6.54 10.22
CA LEU A 299 7.85 5.42 11.01
C LEU A 299 8.17 4.22 10.12
N TYR A 300 7.25 3.83 9.24
CA TYR A 300 7.47 2.69 8.33
C TYR A 300 8.42 3.06 7.18
N GLU A 301 8.40 4.28 6.65
CA GLU A 301 9.34 4.73 5.63
C GLU A 301 10.79 4.64 6.13
N HIS A 302 11.07 5.17 7.31
CA HIS A 302 12.40 5.08 7.93
C HIS A 302 12.77 3.65 8.35
N SER A 303 11.80 2.83 8.75
CA SER A 303 12.03 1.40 9.02
C SER A 303 12.45 0.66 7.74
N VAL A 304 11.78 0.92 6.62
CA VAL A 304 12.13 0.36 5.31
C VAL A 304 13.51 0.83 4.86
N PHE A 305 13.83 2.11 5.03
CA PHE A 305 15.18 2.64 4.76
C PHE A 305 16.24 1.93 5.61
N THR A 306 15.97 1.73 6.89
CA THR A 306 16.88 1.02 7.81
C THR A 306 17.14 -0.42 7.33
N GLN A 307 16.09 -1.15 6.95
CA GLN A 307 16.19 -2.50 6.39
C GLN A 307 17.03 -2.50 5.11
N GLY A 308 16.72 -1.60 4.18
CA GLY A 308 17.44 -1.50 2.91
C GLY A 308 18.92 -1.16 3.07
N ALA A 309 19.24 -0.31 4.05
CA ALA A 309 20.62 0.03 4.38
C ALA A 309 21.40 -1.17 4.94
N ILE A 310 20.75 -2.02 5.76
CA ILE A 310 21.36 -3.23 6.32
C ILE A 310 21.54 -4.31 5.24
N TRP A 311 20.52 -4.51 4.40
CA TRP A 311 20.58 -5.48 3.30
C TRP A 311 21.40 -4.97 2.11
N ASP A 312 21.88 -3.73 2.15
CA ASP A 312 22.64 -3.06 1.09
C ASP A 312 21.90 -3.07 -0.27
N VAL A 313 20.60 -2.85 -0.27
CA VAL A 313 19.77 -2.84 -1.48
C VAL A 313 19.37 -1.42 -1.87
N ASP A 314 19.08 -1.22 -3.16
CA ASP A 314 18.55 0.05 -3.65
C ASP A 314 17.04 0.14 -3.43
N SER A 315 16.65 0.75 -2.28
CA SER A 315 15.25 0.81 -1.83
C SER A 315 14.38 1.79 -2.63
N PHE A 316 14.97 2.66 -3.46
CA PHE A 316 14.24 3.77 -4.08
C PHE A 316 14.02 3.60 -5.58
N ASP A 317 14.39 2.46 -6.17
CA ASP A 317 14.04 2.05 -7.53
C ASP A 317 12.98 0.93 -7.54
N GLN A 318 12.54 0.53 -8.75
CA GLN A 318 11.56 -0.53 -8.97
C GLN A 318 11.73 -1.21 -10.34
N TRP A 319 12.93 -1.61 -10.70
CA TRP A 319 13.24 -2.24 -11.99
C TRP A 319 12.37 -3.48 -12.29
N GLY A 320 11.95 -4.21 -11.25
CA GLY A 320 11.12 -5.42 -11.36
C GLY A 320 9.76 -5.22 -12.05
N VAL A 321 9.23 -3.98 -12.11
CA VAL A 321 7.95 -3.70 -12.77
C VAL A 321 8.08 -3.28 -14.24
N GLU A 322 9.29 -3.10 -14.76
CA GLU A 322 9.50 -2.57 -16.12
C GLU A 322 9.24 -3.60 -17.21
N LEU A 323 9.68 -4.86 -17.03
CA LEU A 323 9.53 -5.90 -18.02
C LEU A 323 8.06 -6.15 -18.40
N GLY A 324 7.16 -6.20 -17.41
CA GLY A 324 5.73 -6.39 -17.64
C GLY A 324 5.12 -5.28 -18.50
N LYS A 325 5.52 -4.02 -18.30
CA LYS A 325 5.07 -2.88 -19.09
C LYS A 325 5.53 -2.99 -20.56
N VAL A 326 6.79 -3.35 -20.78
CA VAL A 326 7.34 -3.54 -22.14
C VAL A 326 6.60 -4.65 -22.88
N LEU A 327 6.32 -5.77 -22.20
CA LEU A 327 5.57 -6.88 -22.79
C LEU A 327 4.12 -6.50 -23.09
N ALA A 328 3.46 -5.78 -22.19
CA ALA A 328 2.09 -5.29 -22.40
C ALA A 328 2.00 -4.38 -23.64
N GLN A 329 2.93 -3.45 -23.82
CA GLN A 329 2.99 -2.58 -25.00
C GLN A 329 3.14 -3.34 -26.32
N ARG A 330 3.75 -4.53 -26.32
CA ARG A 330 3.84 -5.41 -27.51
C ARG A 330 2.52 -6.15 -27.75
N ILE A 331 1.81 -6.54 -26.70
CA ILE A 331 0.56 -7.32 -26.80
C ILE A 331 -0.63 -6.43 -27.18
N ILE A 332 -0.69 -5.18 -26.71
CA ILE A 332 -1.83 -4.28 -26.97
C ILE A 332 -2.19 -4.21 -28.47
N PRO A 333 -1.28 -3.88 -29.40
CA PRO A 333 -1.62 -3.81 -30.81
C PRO A 333 -2.05 -5.17 -31.40
N GLU A 334 -1.59 -6.30 -30.85
CA GLU A 334 -2.04 -7.63 -31.26
C GLU A 334 -3.49 -7.90 -30.83
N LEU A 335 -3.91 -7.39 -29.67
CA LEU A 335 -5.30 -7.49 -29.21
C LEU A 335 -6.23 -6.57 -30.00
N GLU A 336 -5.75 -5.41 -30.45
CA GLU A 336 -6.51 -4.38 -31.16
C GLU A 336 -6.55 -4.59 -32.68
N SER A 337 -5.66 -5.40 -33.24
CA SER A 337 -5.56 -5.64 -34.67
C SER A 337 -6.89 -6.09 -35.28
N PRO A 338 -7.36 -5.46 -36.38
CA PRO A 338 -8.58 -5.89 -37.09
C PRO A 338 -8.42 -7.24 -37.78
N THR A 339 -7.19 -7.64 -38.07
CA THR A 339 -6.84 -8.93 -38.72
C THR A 339 -6.12 -9.85 -37.77
N GLU A 340 -5.94 -11.14 -38.14
CA GLU A 340 -5.18 -12.09 -37.34
C GLU A 340 -3.71 -11.66 -37.27
N PRO A 341 -3.20 -11.31 -36.09
CA PRO A 341 -1.82 -10.87 -35.93
C PRO A 341 -0.84 -12.06 -35.98
N LYS A 342 0.39 -11.79 -36.43
CA LYS A 342 1.48 -12.75 -36.32
C LYS A 342 2.02 -12.69 -34.88
N LEU A 343 1.66 -13.67 -34.09
CA LEU A 343 2.07 -13.77 -32.67
C LEU A 343 3.47 -14.37 -32.54
N ASN A 344 4.31 -13.75 -31.73
CA ASN A 344 5.67 -14.19 -31.44
C ASN A 344 5.96 -14.18 -29.93
N HIS A 345 5.11 -14.83 -29.16
CA HIS A 345 5.25 -15.06 -27.73
C HIS A 345 5.38 -16.56 -27.46
N ASP A 346 5.49 -16.94 -26.20
CA ASP A 346 5.39 -18.33 -25.79
C ASP A 346 3.99 -18.93 -26.12
N SER A 347 3.89 -20.25 -26.04
CA SER A 347 2.67 -20.97 -26.42
C SER A 347 1.45 -20.59 -25.57
N SER A 348 1.63 -20.33 -24.27
CA SER A 348 0.56 -19.93 -23.36
C SER A 348 0.04 -18.55 -23.72
N THR A 349 0.92 -17.56 -23.85
CA THR A 349 0.57 -16.18 -24.22
C THR A 349 -0.12 -16.11 -25.57
N ASN A 350 0.42 -16.81 -26.58
CA ASN A 350 -0.19 -16.89 -27.92
C ASN A 350 -1.62 -17.47 -27.86
N ASN A 351 -1.86 -18.52 -27.07
CA ASN A 351 -3.18 -19.11 -26.92
C ASN A 351 -4.16 -18.19 -26.19
N LEU A 352 -3.71 -17.47 -25.15
CA LEU A 352 -4.53 -16.50 -24.43
C LEU A 352 -4.96 -15.35 -25.34
N ILE A 353 -4.05 -14.80 -26.14
CA ILE A 353 -4.36 -13.73 -27.12
C ILE A 353 -5.42 -14.23 -28.11
N ARG A 354 -5.25 -15.41 -28.73
CA ARG A 354 -6.22 -15.98 -29.69
C ARG A 354 -7.57 -16.21 -29.04
N ARG A 355 -7.60 -16.78 -27.82
CA ARG A 355 -8.84 -17.03 -27.10
C ARG A 355 -9.59 -15.73 -26.77
N TYR A 356 -8.89 -14.73 -26.26
CA TYR A 356 -9.47 -13.42 -25.95
C TYR A 356 -10.06 -12.77 -27.22
N ARG A 357 -9.31 -12.71 -28.30
CA ARG A 357 -9.76 -12.13 -29.56
C ARG A 357 -10.99 -12.84 -30.12
N LYS A 358 -11.00 -14.18 -30.09
CA LYS A 358 -12.16 -14.98 -30.52
C LYS A 358 -13.42 -14.67 -29.69
N SER A 359 -13.31 -14.55 -28.35
CA SER A 359 -14.45 -14.25 -27.50
C SER A 359 -14.95 -12.79 -27.66
N ARG A 360 -14.07 -11.85 -28.00
CA ARG A 360 -14.43 -10.45 -28.28
C ARG A 360 -15.16 -10.27 -29.62
N SER A 361 -14.79 -11.03 -30.64
CA SER A 361 -15.40 -10.95 -31.96
C SER A 361 -16.78 -11.62 -32.05
N THR A 362 -17.22 -12.28 -30.99
CA THR A 362 -18.55 -12.95 -30.92
C THR A 362 -19.62 -12.06 -30.24
N ARG A 363 -19.28 -10.84 -29.87
CA ARG A 363 -20.19 -9.81 -29.38
C ARG A 363 -20.41 -8.76 -30.46
#